data_d58a4a619a4295865493f2f37adc68a8
#
_entry.id   d58a4a619a4295865493f2f37adc68a8
#
_cell.length_a   1.000
_cell.length_b   1.000
_cell.length_c   1.000
_cell.angle_alpha   90.00
_cell.angle_beta   90.00
_cell.angle_gamma   90.00
#
_symmetry.space_group_name_H-M   'P 1'
#
loop_
_entity.id
_entity.type
_entity.pdbx_description
1 polymer ?
#
loop_
_entity_poly.entity_id
_entity_poly.type
_entity_poly.pdbx_seq_one_letter_code
_entity_poly.pdbx_strand_id
1 'polypeptide(L)'
;TNYLDLSVQYDQMSEEEKIKWLIDELNTKRPLIPSDVNWTKTTEETFSVFKMVKRLQQEFGSRICHSYVISMSHSASDLLEVLLLAKEMGLLDQNSQKSKLLVVPLFETVEDLKRAPEVMEKLFKLDFYRSLLPKVGESFKPLQELMLGYSDSNKDSGFVSSNWEIHR
;
A
#
# COMPACT_ATOMS: atom_id res chain seq x y z
N THR A 1 10.32 -14.79 -6.81
CA THR A 1 11.65 -14.23 -7.16
C THR A 1 12.35 -15.04 -8.27
N ASN A 2 12.16 -16.36 -8.34
CA ASN A 2 12.81 -17.19 -9.38
C ASN A 2 12.37 -16.87 -10.82
N TYR A 3 11.27 -16.15 -11.02
CA TYR A 3 10.74 -15.74 -12.33
C TYR A 3 11.19 -14.34 -12.76
N LEU A 4 11.77 -13.56 -11.86
CA LEU A 4 12.06 -12.14 -12.09
C LEU A 4 13.51 -11.86 -12.46
N ASP A 5 14.36 -12.89 -12.48
CA ASP A 5 15.81 -12.76 -12.79
C ASP A 5 16.49 -11.62 -11.99
N LEU A 6 16.06 -11.46 -10.72
CA LEU A 6 16.62 -10.46 -9.83
C LEU A 6 18.02 -10.86 -9.41
N SER A 7 18.96 -9.97 -9.54
CA SER A 7 20.36 -10.16 -9.09
C SER A 7 20.49 -10.29 -7.57
N VAL A 8 19.48 -9.79 -6.83
CA VAL A 8 19.37 -9.83 -5.36
C VAL A 8 17.96 -10.29 -5.00
N GLN A 9 17.83 -11.09 -3.93
CA GLN A 9 16.52 -11.46 -3.41
C GLN A 9 15.82 -10.23 -2.83
N TYR A 10 14.53 -10.05 -3.10
CA TYR A 10 13.75 -8.88 -2.72
C TYR A 10 13.81 -8.56 -1.21
N ASP A 11 13.73 -9.58 -0.37
CA ASP A 11 13.82 -9.49 1.09
C ASP A 11 15.19 -9.04 1.62
N GLN A 12 16.23 -9.11 0.79
CA GLN A 12 17.58 -8.62 1.13
C GLN A 12 17.85 -7.19 0.64
N MET A 13 16.92 -6.60 -0.11
CA MET A 13 17.04 -5.23 -0.59
C MET A 13 16.88 -4.22 0.55
N SER A 14 17.62 -3.12 0.48
CA SER A 14 17.38 -1.95 1.31
C SER A 14 16.03 -1.32 0.98
N GLU A 15 15.51 -0.48 1.87
CA GLU A 15 14.23 0.21 1.65
C GLU A 15 14.24 1.05 0.36
N GLU A 16 15.34 1.75 0.08
CA GLU A 16 15.51 2.56 -1.12
C GLU A 16 15.52 1.70 -2.40
N GLU A 17 16.16 0.54 -2.36
CA GLU A 17 16.17 -0.40 -3.49
C GLU A 17 14.78 -1.00 -3.71
N LYS A 18 14.06 -1.36 -2.64
CA LYS A 18 12.68 -1.84 -2.73
C LYS A 18 11.76 -0.79 -3.36
N ILE A 19 11.81 0.44 -2.87
CA ILE A 19 11.00 1.54 -3.41
C ILE A 19 11.29 1.72 -4.90
N LYS A 20 12.55 1.79 -5.29
CA LYS A 20 12.95 1.94 -6.70
C LYS A 20 12.41 0.82 -7.56
N TRP A 21 12.65 -0.43 -7.14
CA TRP A 21 12.18 -1.60 -7.88
C TRP A 21 10.64 -1.64 -8.00
N LEU A 22 9.93 -1.36 -6.90
CA LEU A 22 8.46 -1.32 -6.88
C LEU A 22 7.91 -0.24 -7.83
N ILE A 23 8.51 0.95 -7.85
CA ILE A 23 8.10 2.02 -8.77
C ILE A 23 8.35 1.62 -10.22
N ASP A 24 9.48 1.00 -10.53
CA ASP A 24 9.78 0.51 -11.87
C ASP A 24 8.76 -0.54 -12.31
N GLU A 25 8.42 -1.50 -11.44
CA GLU A 25 7.40 -2.53 -11.74
C GLU A 25 5.99 -1.93 -11.82
N LEU A 26 5.63 -0.98 -10.97
CA LEU A 26 4.33 -0.29 -11.03
C LEU A 26 4.15 0.50 -12.33
N ASN A 27 5.21 1.05 -12.90
CA ASN A 27 5.18 1.74 -14.20
C ASN A 27 5.21 0.78 -15.40
N THR A 28 5.62 -0.46 -15.21
CA THR A 28 5.73 -1.45 -16.28
C THR A 28 4.35 -2.01 -16.64
N LYS A 29 4.00 -2.06 -17.95
CA LYS A 29 2.72 -2.63 -18.39
C LYS A 29 2.70 -4.17 -18.40
N ARG A 30 3.86 -4.78 -18.31
CA ARG A 30 3.99 -6.24 -18.27
C ARG A 30 3.39 -6.78 -16.97
N PRO A 31 2.56 -7.85 -17.03
CA PRO A 31 2.18 -8.57 -15.83
C PRO A 31 3.41 -9.15 -15.13
N LEU A 32 3.46 -8.98 -13.82
CA LEU A 32 4.51 -9.56 -12.99
C LEU A 32 4.26 -11.05 -12.72
N ILE A 33 2.97 -11.40 -12.67
CA ILE A 33 2.50 -12.74 -12.29
C ILE A 33 2.29 -13.59 -13.55
N PRO A 34 3.06 -14.69 -13.72
CA PRO A 34 2.80 -15.66 -14.77
C PRO A 34 1.46 -16.38 -14.56
N SER A 35 0.79 -16.78 -15.66
CA SER A 35 -0.51 -17.45 -15.61
C SER A 35 -0.48 -18.84 -14.97
N ASP A 36 0.67 -19.51 -14.98
CA ASP A 36 0.80 -20.94 -14.67
C ASP A 36 1.61 -21.19 -13.38
N VAL A 37 1.46 -20.36 -12.38
CA VAL A 37 2.16 -20.51 -11.09
C VAL A 37 1.28 -21.21 -10.06
N ASN A 38 1.82 -22.25 -9.45
CA ASN A 38 1.22 -22.84 -8.25
C ASN A 38 1.54 -21.97 -7.03
N TRP A 39 0.54 -21.31 -6.51
CA TRP A 39 0.67 -20.46 -5.33
C TRP A 39 0.65 -21.25 -4.03
N THR A 40 1.28 -20.71 -3.00
CA THR A 40 1.02 -21.17 -1.64
C THR A 40 -0.43 -20.79 -1.27
N LYS A 41 -1.02 -21.53 -0.32
CA LYS A 41 -2.38 -21.26 0.16
C LYS A 41 -2.54 -19.81 0.63
N THR A 42 -1.57 -19.30 1.38
CA THR A 42 -1.58 -17.91 1.88
C THR A 42 -1.56 -16.89 0.73
N THR A 43 -0.76 -17.11 -0.30
CA THR A 43 -0.72 -16.24 -1.49
C THR A 43 -2.03 -16.27 -2.23
N GLU A 44 -2.63 -17.45 -2.39
CA GLU A 44 -3.94 -17.60 -3.04
C GLU A 44 -5.06 -16.89 -2.26
N GLU A 45 -5.06 -17.01 -0.93
CA GLU A 45 -5.98 -16.28 -0.05
C GLU A 45 -5.84 -14.78 -0.24
N THR A 46 -4.62 -14.26 -0.25
CA THR A 46 -4.35 -12.82 -0.48
C THR A 46 -4.90 -12.36 -1.83
N PHE A 47 -4.59 -13.07 -2.92
CA PHE A 47 -5.13 -12.72 -4.23
C PHE A 47 -6.65 -12.84 -4.33
N SER A 48 -7.26 -13.77 -3.59
CA SER A 48 -8.72 -13.93 -3.55
C SER A 48 -9.41 -12.67 -3.01
N VAL A 49 -8.80 -12.00 -2.03
CA VAL A 49 -9.31 -10.73 -1.48
C VAL A 49 -9.33 -9.64 -2.56
N PHE A 50 -8.24 -9.45 -3.29
CA PHE A 50 -8.18 -8.45 -4.37
C PHE A 50 -9.15 -8.78 -5.52
N LYS A 51 -9.29 -10.06 -5.88
CA LYS A 51 -10.28 -10.51 -6.87
C LYS A 51 -11.71 -10.22 -6.42
N MET A 52 -12.00 -10.46 -5.13
CA MET A 52 -13.30 -10.16 -4.54
C MET A 52 -13.58 -8.64 -4.55
N VAL A 53 -12.63 -7.82 -4.15
CA VAL A 53 -12.75 -6.35 -4.20
C VAL A 53 -13.06 -5.89 -5.62
N LYS A 54 -12.32 -6.38 -6.61
CA LYS A 54 -12.56 -6.06 -8.03
C LYS A 54 -13.98 -6.43 -8.46
N ARG A 55 -14.44 -7.62 -8.13
CA ARG A 55 -15.78 -8.09 -8.44
C ARG A 55 -16.85 -7.21 -7.81
N LEU A 56 -16.72 -6.91 -6.51
CA LEU A 56 -17.67 -6.06 -5.80
C LEU A 56 -17.72 -4.65 -6.41
N GLN A 57 -16.59 -4.08 -6.79
CA GLN A 57 -16.55 -2.77 -7.46
C GLN A 57 -17.19 -2.81 -8.85
N GLN A 58 -17.11 -3.92 -9.57
CA GLN A 58 -17.79 -4.09 -10.86
C GLN A 58 -19.30 -4.22 -10.70
N GLU A 59 -19.77 -4.93 -9.66
CA GLU A 59 -21.20 -5.18 -9.43
C GLU A 59 -21.91 -3.97 -8.78
N PHE A 60 -21.25 -3.29 -7.84
CA PHE A 60 -21.89 -2.27 -6.98
C PHE A 60 -21.31 -0.86 -7.13
N GLY A 61 -20.29 -0.70 -7.98
CA GLY A 61 -19.64 0.58 -8.23
C GLY A 61 -18.33 0.78 -7.47
N SER A 62 -17.50 1.70 -7.98
CA SER A 62 -16.12 1.88 -7.52
C SER A 62 -15.95 2.42 -6.10
N ARG A 63 -17.03 2.92 -5.49
CA ARG A 63 -16.99 3.42 -4.11
C ARG A 63 -17.13 2.34 -3.05
N ILE A 64 -17.56 1.13 -3.41
CA ILE A 64 -17.57 0.02 -2.48
C ILE A 64 -16.16 -0.53 -2.34
N CYS A 65 -15.73 -0.83 -1.12
CA CYS A 65 -14.39 -1.37 -0.84
C CYS A 65 -13.27 -0.54 -1.47
N HIS A 66 -13.38 0.80 -1.45
CA HIS A 66 -12.35 1.67 -2.04
C HIS A 66 -11.13 1.87 -1.15
N SER A 67 -11.25 1.71 0.16
CA SER A 67 -10.15 1.79 1.12
C SER A 67 -9.70 0.39 1.53
N TYR A 68 -8.39 0.18 1.51
CA TYR A 68 -7.73 -1.07 1.92
C TYR A 68 -6.74 -0.74 3.03
N VAL A 69 -7.12 -1.08 4.26
CA VAL A 69 -6.28 -0.82 5.44
C VAL A 69 -5.26 -1.94 5.57
N ILE A 70 -4.00 -1.57 5.74
CA ILE A 70 -2.91 -2.50 6.02
C ILE A 70 -2.38 -2.26 7.43
N SER A 71 -2.38 -3.32 8.23
CA SER A 71 -1.81 -3.31 9.58
C SER A 71 -0.27 -3.37 9.52
N MET A 72 0.38 -3.02 10.62
CA MET A 72 1.83 -3.14 10.78
C MET A 72 2.61 -2.41 9.67
N SER A 73 2.17 -1.21 9.30
CA SER A 73 2.85 -0.39 8.29
C SER A 73 4.14 0.19 8.85
N HIS A 74 5.27 -0.34 8.42
CA HIS A 74 6.59 0.04 8.93
C HIS A 74 7.38 0.90 7.96
N SER A 75 7.10 0.80 6.67
CA SER A 75 7.90 1.41 5.60
C SER A 75 7.04 1.87 4.42
N ALA A 76 7.62 2.72 3.57
CA ALA A 76 6.96 3.17 2.35
C ALA A 76 6.77 2.03 1.34
N SER A 77 7.69 1.06 1.31
CA SER A 77 7.59 -0.11 0.44
C SER A 77 6.35 -0.95 0.74
N ASP A 78 5.89 -1.04 1.99
CA ASP A 78 4.69 -1.83 2.36
C ASP A 78 3.45 -1.37 1.57
N LEU A 79 3.27 -0.05 1.41
CA LEU A 79 2.15 0.49 0.64
C LEU A 79 2.31 0.26 -0.86
N LEU A 80 3.54 0.37 -1.37
CA LEU A 80 3.84 0.13 -2.78
C LEU A 80 3.68 -1.35 -3.16
N GLU A 81 3.99 -2.27 -2.26
CA GLU A 81 3.76 -3.71 -2.42
C GLU A 81 2.27 -4.00 -2.61
N VAL A 82 1.41 -3.41 -1.78
CA VAL A 82 -0.04 -3.56 -1.90
C VAL A 82 -0.55 -2.96 -3.22
N LEU A 83 0.00 -1.82 -3.64
CA LEU A 83 -0.32 -1.23 -4.94
C LEU A 83 0.11 -2.12 -6.10
N LEU A 84 1.25 -2.82 -5.99
CA LEU A 84 1.70 -3.78 -7.00
C LEU A 84 0.72 -4.96 -7.09
N LEU A 85 0.27 -5.52 -5.97
CA LEU A 85 -0.75 -6.56 -5.95
C LEU A 85 -2.08 -6.07 -6.55
N ALA A 86 -2.50 -4.85 -6.21
CA ALA A 86 -3.69 -4.23 -6.79
C ALA A 86 -3.58 -4.05 -8.31
N LYS A 87 -2.39 -3.65 -8.81
CA LYS A 87 -2.09 -3.57 -10.24
C LYS A 87 -2.27 -4.92 -10.93
N GLU A 88 -1.67 -5.97 -10.39
CA GLU A 88 -1.74 -7.33 -10.96
C GLU A 88 -3.19 -7.84 -11.03
N MET A 89 -4.02 -7.44 -10.08
CA MET A 89 -5.45 -7.80 -10.09
C MET A 89 -6.31 -6.82 -10.91
N GLY A 90 -5.72 -5.79 -11.52
CA GLY A 90 -6.41 -4.82 -12.38
C GLY A 90 -7.27 -3.83 -11.62
N LEU A 91 -6.89 -3.52 -10.37
CA LEU A 91 -7.47 -2.45 -9.55
C LEU A 91 -6.74 -1.11 -9.73
N LEU A 92 -5.61 -1.12 -10.44
CA LEU A 92 -4.85 0.06 -10.81
C LEU A 92 -4.88 0.22 -12.31
N ASP A 93 -5.39 1.36 -12.81
CA ASP A 93 -5.40 1.68 -14.24
C ASP A 93 -4.12 2.43 -14.60
N GLN A 94 -3.22 1.74 -15.26
CA GLN A 94 -1.93 2.30 -15.68
C GLN A 94 -2.04 3.38 -16.77
N ASN A 95 -3.10 3.36 -17.58
CA ASN A 95 -3.27 4.35 -18.65
C ASN A 95 -3.71 5.70 -18.09
N SER A 96 -4.61 5.70 -17.11
CA SER A 96 -5.11 6.91 -16.46
C SER A 96 -4.34 7.27 -15.18
N GLN A 97 -3.40 6.44 -14.75
CA GLN A 97 -2.72 6.55 -13.45
C GLN A 97 -3.71 6.76 -12.29
N LYS A 98 -4.79 5.98 -12.30
CA LYS A 98 -5.81 6.02 -11.26
C LYS A 98 -5.87 4.69 -10.54
N SER A 99 -5.84 4.74 -9.22
CA SER A 99 -6.13 3.58 -8.40
C SER A 99 -7.62 3.53 -8.06
N LYS A 100 -8.22 2.34 -8.17
CA LYS A 100 -9.56 2.05 -7.67
C LYS A 100 -9.53 1.65 -6.20
N LEU A 101 -8.34 1.57 -5.62
CA LEU A 101 -8.10 1.18 -4.25
C LEU A 101 -7.18 2.20 -3.60
N LEU A 102 -7.63 2.79 -2.51
CA LEU A 102 -6.81 3.64 -1.65
C LEU A 102 -6.18 2.76 -0.57
N VAL A 103 -4.86 2.66 -0.57
CA VAL A 103 -4.14 1.95 0.48
C VAL A 103 -4.00 2.87 1.68
N VAL A 104 -4.49 2.42 2.83
CA VAL A 104 -4.51 3.17 4.08
C VAL A 104 -3.55 2.50 5.06
N PRO A 105 -2.42 3.11 5.39
CA PRO A 105 -1.51 2.56 6.39
C PRO A 105 -2.11 2.70 7.79
N LEU A 106 -1.98 1.65 8.59
CA LEU A 106 -2.30 1.67 10.01
C LEU A 106 -0.99 1.63 10.81
N PHE A 107 -0.75 2.68 11.59
CA PHE A 107 0.36 2.78 12.54
C PHE A 107 -0.15 2.42 13.93
N GLU A 108 0.29 1.28 14.47
CA GLU A 108 -0.31 0.65 15.65
C GLU A 108 0.57 0.70 16.88
N THR A 109 1.88 0.62 16.71
CA THR A 109 2.82 0.69 17.83
C THR A 109 3.32 2.12 18.02
N VAL A 110 3.87 2.42 19.20
CA VAL A 110 4.50 3.75 19.43
C VAL A 110 5.68 3.98 18.49
N GLU A 111 6.42 2.93 18.17
CA GLU A 111 7.52 3.04 17.20
C GLU A 111 7.01 3.33 15.79
N ASP A 112 5.86 2.76 15.40
CA ASP A 112 5.23 3.08 14.12
C ASP A 112 4.73 4.52 14.09
N LEU A 113 4.11 5.00 15.17
CA LEU A 113 3.67 6.39 15.28
C LEU A 113 4.84 7.38 15.13
N LYS A 114 5.99 7.08 15.73
CA LYS A 114 7.20 7.90 15.57
C LYS A 114 7.73 7.92 14.13
N ARG A 115 7.64 6.80 13.41
CA ARG A 115 8.10 6.65 12.02
C ARG A 115 7.10 7.16 10.99
N ALA A 116 5.82 7.24 11.34
CA ALA A 116 4.75 7.59 10.41
C ALA A 116 5.04 8.86 9.59
N PRO A 117 5.53 9.98 10.17
CA PRO A 117 5.87 11.17 9.40
C PRO A 117 6.93 10.91 8.33
N GLU A 118 7.98 10.14 8.65
CA GLU A 118 9.06 9.81 7.70
C GLU A 118 8.55 8.91 6.56
N VAL A 119 7.75 7.89 6.89
CA VAL A 119 7.14 6.99 5.91
C VAL A 119 6.27 7.78 4.94
N MET A 120 5.41 8.65 5.46
CA MET A 120 4.51 9.47 4.65
C MET A 120 5.27 10.49 3.81
N GLU A 121 6.33 11.09 4.35
CA GLU A 121 7.18 12.02 3.61
C GLU A 121 7.87 11.34 2.42
N LYS A 122 8.41 10.12 2.62
CA LYS A 122 9.00 9.31 1.54
C LYS A 122 7.97 9.04 0.45
N LEU A 123 6.76 8.61 0.80
CA LEU A 123 5.68 8.36 -0.17
C LEU A 123 5.27 9.63 -0.93
N PHE A 124 5.11 10.75 -0.23
CA PHE A 124 4.73 12.01 -0.87
C PHE A 124 5.82 12.64 -1.75
N LYS A 125 7.08 12.23 -1.60
CA LYS A 125 8.16 12.61 -2.54
C LYS A 125 8.08 11.84 -3.86
N LEU A 126 7.36 10.72 -3.92
CA LEU A 126 7.18 9.92 -5.13
C LEU A 126 6.06 10.52 -6.01
N ASP A 127 6.41 11.08 -7.14
CA ASP A 127 5.43 11.67 -8.09
C ASP A 127 4.40 10.63 -8.55
N PHE A 128 4.85 9.41 -8.79
CA PHE A 128 3.97 8.29 -9.14
C PHE A 128 2.91 8.08 -8.06
N TYR A 129 3.31 7.98 -6.79
CA TYR A 129 2.37 7.77 -5.68
C TYR A 129 1.35 8.91 -5.57
N ARG A 130 1.82 10.15 -5.63
CA ARG A 130 0.94 11.33 -5.60
C ARG A 130 -0.07 11.36 -6.73
N SER A 131 0.30 10.86 -7.91
CA SER A 131 -0.59 10.81 -9.07
C SER A 131 -1.77 9.85 -8.87
N LEU A 132 -1.60 8.81 -8.04
CA LEU A 132 -2.64 7.81 -7.73
C LEU A 132 -3.66 8.31 -6.71
N LEU A 133 -3.31 9.32 -5.89
CA LEU A 133 -4.17 9.79 -4.81
C LEU A 133 -5.42 10.52 -5.36
N PRO A 134 -6.59 10.29 -4.74
CA PRO A 134 -7.79 11.03 -5.08
C PRO A 134 -7.58 12.52 -4.81
N LYS A 135 -8.11 13.34 -5.72
CA LYS A 135 -8.06 14.80 -5.60
C LYS A 135 -9.39 15.30 -5.07
N VAL A 136 -9.37 16.03 -3.95
CA VAL A 136 -10.56 16.53 -3.28
C VAL A 136 -10.51 18.05 -3.08
N GLY A 137 -11.71 18.62 -2.93
CA GLY A 137 -11.90 20.06 -2.74
C GLY A 137 -11.71 20.89 -4.00
N GLU A 138 -11.97 22.19 -3.89
CA GLU A 138 -11.87 23.13 -5.01
C GLU A 138 -10.44 23.28 -5.54
N SER A 139 -9.44 23.07 -4.71
CA SER A 139 -8.02 23.15 -5.08
C SER A 139 -7.44 21.84 -5.64
N PHE A 140 -8.25 20.79 -5.79
CA PHE A 140 -7.83 19.47 -6.31
C PHE A 140 -6.56 18.93 -5.64
N LYS A 141 -6.45 19.09 -4.32
CA LYS A 141 -5.28 18.57 -3.57
C LYS A 141 -5.38 17.06 -3.42
N PRO A 142 -4.24 16.34 -3.55
CA PRO A 142 -4.22 14.91 -3.28
C PRO A 142 -4.55 14.65 -1.81
N LEU A 143 -5.38 13.64 -1.55
CA LEU A 143 -5.78 13.20 -0.22
C LEU A 143 -5.26 11.79 0.04
N GLN A 144 -4.61 11.61 1.17
CA GLN A 144 -4.24 10.31 1.72
C GLN A 144 -4.90 10.13 3.09
N GLU A 145 -5.63 9.03 3.24
CA GLU A 145 -6.10 8.57 4.55
C GLU A 145 -5.00 7.77 5.24
N LEU A 146 -4.86 7.96 6.54
CA LEU A 146 -4.03 7.13 7.38
C LEU A 146 -4.79 6.78 8.67
N MET A 147 -4.51 5.63 9.23
CA MET A 147 -5.14 5.16 10.45
C MET A 147 -4.11 5.13 11.59
N LEU A 148 -4.48 5.72 12.72
CA LEU A 148 -3.66 5.69 13.93
C LEU A 148 -4.31 4.72 14.93
N GLY A 149 -3.56 3.71 15.34
CA GLY A 149 -4.02 2.68 16.26
C GLY A 149 -4.06 3.16 17.69
N TYR A 150 -5.15 3.82 18.10
CA TYR A 150 -5.31 4.34 19.46
C TYR A 150 -5.29 3.24 20.52
N SER A 151 -6.13 2.22 20.38
CA SER A 151 -6.20 1.10 21.33
C SER A 151 -4.94 0.26 21.34
N ASP A 152 -4.36 0.04 20.18
CA ASP A 152 -3.22 -0.85 20.00
C ASP A 152 -1.93 -0.20 20.57
N SER A 153 -1.70 1.07 20.27
CA SER A 153 -0.57 1.82 20.82
C SER A 153 -0.68 2.02 22.35
N ASN A 154 -1.91 2.15 22.87
CA ASN A 154 -2.13 2.19 24.32
C ASN A 154 -1.77 0.88 25.02
N LYS A 155 -2.06 -0.27 24.38
CA LYS A 155 -1.65 -1.60 24.87
C LYS A 155 -0.15 -1.81 24.76
N ASP A 156 0.47 -1.28 23.71
CA ASP A 156 1.90 -1.39 23.44
C ASP A 156 2.75 -0.67 24.49
N SER A 157 2.45 0.59 24.80
CA SER A 157 3.34 1.44 25.60
C SER A 157 2.64 2.32 26.65
N GLY A 158 1.37 2.08 26.87
CA GLY A 158 0.55 2.80 27.87
C GLY A 158 -0.03 4.11 27.32
N PHE A 159 -1.09 4.53 28.00
CA PHE A 159 -1.94 5.66 27.60
C PHE A 159 -1.18 6.98 27.40
N VAL A 160 -0.26 7.32 28.30
CA VAL A 160 0.44 8.61 28.25
C VAL A 160 1.38 8.68 27.05
N SER A 161 2.20 7.65 26.85
CA SER A 161 3.17 7.60 25.75
C SER A 161 2.46 7.57 24.38
N SER A 162 1.43 6.75 24.27
CA SER A 162 0.64 6.62 23.04
C SER A 162 -0.02 7.95 22.66
N ASN A 163 -0.73 8.59 23.59
CA ASN A 163 -1.40 9.86 23.29
C ASN A 163 -0.42 10.97 22.94
N TRP A 164 0.75 11.01 23.58
CA TRP A 164 1.79 11.97 23.24
C TRP A 164 2.23 11.83 21.77
N GLU A 165 2.50 10.61 21.31
CA GLU A 165 2.95 10.39 19.94
C GLU A 165 1.84 10.58 18.90
N ILE A 166 0.58 10.26 19.22
CA ILE A 166 -0.57 10.48 18.31
C ILE A 166 -0.79 11.98 18.06
N HIS A 167 -0.55 12.83 19.05
CA HIS A 167 -0.81 14.28 18.96
C HIS A 167 0.43 15.13 18.64
N ARG A 168 1.59 14.53 18.51
CA ARG A 168 2.83 15.19 18.13
C ARG A 168 2.89 15.51 16.66
#